data_530cf4c55eb9a3196b48cf529786f117
#
_entry.id   530cf4c55eb9a3196b48cf529786f117
#
_cell.length_a   1.000
_cell.length_b   1.000
_cell.length_c   1.000
_cell.angle_alpha   90.00
_cell.angle_beta   90.00
_cell.angle_gamma   90.00
#
_symmetry.space_group_name_H-M   'P 1'
#
loop_
_entity.id
_entity.type
_entity.pdbx_description
1 polymer ?
#
loop_
_entity_poly.entity_id
_entity_poly.type
_entity_poly.pdbx_seq_one_letter_code
_entity_poly.pdbx_strand_id
1 'polypeptide(L)'
;MNYYQIDSKNINSSKYEMPHTIEIVNDETLKYIESKDSDIEVFLQNQSNFYAEFPDISLGNLIDRDDVVDYMDVSPHCSSIKAVVSNKVKKILESLSVNPIEYALKEIRIKGFHDHFYLLFVPIILNKDYYFPECEFVDIFDESKKYTFKDVDEYNKNDNGFLTLKHICLNEKYKNYDLLYPREGSVFMSERLINEFDNHYIWALCT
;
A
#
# COMPACT_ATOMS: atom_id res chain seq x y z
N MET A 1 -8.90 16.34 -6.67
CA MET A 1 -7.69 15.56 -7.05
C MET A 1 -8.19 14.19 -7.45
N ASN A 2 -7.74 13.64 -8.57
CA ASN A 2 -8.09 12.28 -8.99
C ASN A 2 -7.14 11.31 -8.31
N TYR A 3 -7.64 10.11 -7.98
CA TYR A 3 -6.86 9.03 -7.41
C TYR A 3 -7.01 7.77 -8.25
N TYR A 4 -5.93 7.04 -8.37
CA TYR A 4 -5.85 5.81 -9.13
C TYR A 4 -5.50 4.66 -8.18
N GLN A 5 -6.26 3.59 -8.26
CA GLN A 5 -6.00 2.37 -7.50
C GLN A 5 -4.77 1.67 -8.08
N ILE A 6 -3.86 1.28 -7.21
CA ILE A 6 -2.69 0.49 -7.57
C ILE A 6 -2.95 -0.95 -7.18
N ASP A 7 -2.95 -1.82 -8.17
CA ASP A 7 -3.01 -3.26 -7.97
C ASP A 7 -1.70 -3.87 -8.48
N SER A 8 -1.05 -4.68 -7.67
CA SER A 8 0.17 -5.39 -8.03
C SER A 8 0.00 -6.25 -9.31
N LYS A 9 -1.23 -6.71 -9.56
CA LYS A 9 -1.58 -7.44 -10.79
C LYS A 9 -1.53 -6.58 -12.05
N ASN A 10 -1.71 -5.27 -11.92
CA ASN A 10 -1.69 -4.34 -13.05
C ASN A 10 -0.30 -3.76 -13.32
N ILE A 11 0.61 -3.83 -12.34
CA ILE A 11 1.95 -3.25 -12.44
C ILE A 11 2.87 -4.08 -13.36
N ASN A 12 2.59 -5.37 -13.56
CA ASN A 12 3.44 -6.29 -14.33
C ASN A 12 2.67 -7.03 -15.44
N SER A 13 1.72 -6.40 -16.12
CA SER A 13 0.92 -7.08 -17.12
C SER A 13 1.54 -7.18 -18.51
N SER A 14 2.58 -7.99 -18.66
CA SER A 14 2.51 -8.94 -19.76
C SER A 14 1.64 -10.11 -19.26
N LYS A 15 0.65 -10.51 -19.96
CA LYS A 15 -0.53 -11.32 -19.58
C LYS A 15 -0.32 -12.60 -18.74
N TYR A 16 0.90 -12.96 -18.34
CA TYR A 16 1.25 -14.23 -17.67
C TYR A 16 2.48 -14.17 -16.74
N GLU A 17 3.05 -13.01 -16.46
CA GLU A 17 4.23 -12.97 -15.59
C GLU A 17 3.84 -12.79 -14.12
N MET A 18 4.40 -13.67 -13.28
CA MET A 18 4.31 -13.53 -11.82
C MET A 18 4.94 -12.20 -11.41
N PRO A 19 4.36 -11.46 -10.45
CA PRO A 19 4.95 -10.23 -9.96
C PRO A 19 6.34 -10.52 -9.37
N HIS A 20 7.25 -9.56 -9.49
CA HIS A 20 8.53 -9.62 -8.78
C HIS A 20 8.21 -9.55 -7.28
N THR A 21 8.62 -10.55 -6.52
CA THR A 21 8.32 -10.65 -5.10
C THR A 21 9.59 -10.78 -4.28
N ILE A 22 9.72 -9.96 -3.24
CA ILE A 22 10.81 -10.04 -2.28
C ILE A 22 10.32 -10.75 -1.02
N GLU A 23 10.94 -11.89 -0.71
CA GLU A 23 10.74 -12.59 0.54
C GLU A 23 11.65 -12.00 1.63
N ILE A 24 11.04 -11.53 2.72
CA ILE A 24 11.78 -11.09 3.91
C ILE A 24 12.32 -12.34 4.62
N VAL A 25 13.62 -12.38 4.90
CA VAL A 25 14.28 -13.59 5.45
C VAL A 25 14.95 -13.38 6.79
N ASN A 26 15.04 -12.17 7.33
CA ASN A 26 15.65 -11.97 8.63
C ASN A 26 14.62 -12.06 9.77
N ASP A 27 14.92 -12.92 10.73
CA ASP A 27 14.06 -13.25 11.89
C ASP A 27 13.59 -12.02 12.67
N GLU A 28 14.44 -11.01 12.80
CA GLU A 28 14.12 -9.80 13.56
C GLU A 28 12.96 -9.02 12.91
N THR A 29 13.04 -8.81 11.60
CA THR A 29 11.97 -8.15 10.84
C THR A 29 10.69 -8.99 10.84
N LEU A 30 10.80 -10.31 10.62
CA LEU A 30 9.64 -11.22 10.64
C LEU A 30 8.93 -11.20 12.01
N LYS A 31 9.67 -11.32 13.10
CA LYS A 31 9.10 -11.21 14.45
C LYS A 31 8.45 -9.88 14.73
N TYR A 32 9.04 -8.79 14.26
CA TYR A 32 8.43 -7.46 14.39
C TYR A 32 7.10 -7.40 13.64
N ILE A 33 7.07 -7.85 12.38
CA ILE A 33 5.86 -7.89 11.55
C ILE A 33 4.78 -8.75 12.25
N GLU A 34 5.11 -9.97 12.67
CA GLU A 34 4.18 -10.87 13.35
C GLU A 34 3.60 -10.26 14.64
N SER A 35 4.44 -9.57 15.41
CA SER A 35 4.01 -8.95 16.68
C SER A 35 3.10 -7.74 16.50
N LYS A 36 3.15 -7.08 15.33
CA LYS A 36 2.46 -5.80 15.05
C LYS A 36 1.36 -5.91 14.00
N ASP A 37 1.23 -7.04 13.30
CA ASP A 37 0.28 -7.18 12.19
C ASP A 37 -1.18 -7.00 12.63
N SER A 38 -1.49 -7.32 13.89
CA SER A 38 -2.79 -7.05 14.49
C SER A 38 -2.96 -5.60 15.00
N ASP A 39 -1.87 -4.83 15.07
CA ASP A 39 -1.85 -3.52 15.73
C ASP A 39 -1.59 -2.39 14.70
N ILE A 40 -2.45 -2.36 13.69
CA ILE A 40 -2.46 -1.38 12.60
C ILE A 40 -2.48 0.05 13.15
N GLU A 41 -3.08 0.27 14.31
CA GLU A 41 -3.16 1.58 14.95
C GLU A 41 -1.80 2.09 15.44
N VAL A 42 -0.84 1.21 15.74
CA VAL A 42 0.46 1.62 16.27
C VAL A 42 1.25 2.40 15.24
N PHE A 43 1.25 1.98 13.98
CA PHE A 43 1.90 2.73 12.91
C PHE A 43 1.22 4.10 12.67
N LEU A 44 -0.11 4.14 12.72
CA LEU A 44 -0.89 5.35 12.49
C LEU A 44 -0.76 6.38 13.61
N GLN A 45 -0.65 5.93 14.87
CA GLN A 45 -0.65 6.82 16.03
C GLN A 45 0.75 7.20 16.49
N ASN A 46 1.79 6.47 16.11
CA ASN A 46 3.11 6.65 16.67
C ASN A 46 4.24 6.36 15.67
N GLN A 47 4.27 7.12 14.58
CA GLN A 47 5.28 7.03 13.53
C GLN A 47 6.72 7.12 14.08
N SER A 48 6.92 7.92 15.15
CA SER A 48 8.22 8.04 15.81
C SER A 48 8.66 6.74 16.48
N ASN A 49 7.75 6.03 17.13
CA ASN A 49 8.04 4.72 17.74
C ASN A 49 8.29 3.66 16.68
N PHE A 50 7.51 3.69 15.57
CA PHE A 50 7.76 2.79 14.45
C PHE A 50 9.17 2.93 13.93
N TYR A 51 9.66 4.16 13.70
CA TYR A 51 11.02 4.38 13.22
C TYR A 51 12.09 3.95 14.22
N ALA A 52 11.80 4.00 15.53
CA ALA A 52 12.71 3.58 16.58
C ALA A 52 12.72 2.06 16.80
N GLU A 53 11.58 1.39 16.63
CA GLU A 53 11.39 -0.03 16.95
C GLU A 53 11.61 -0.97 15.76
N PHE A 54 11.32 -0.52 14.53
CA PHE A 54 11.50 -1.36 13.35
C PHE A 54 12.99 -1.54 13.07
N PRO A 55 13.46 -2.75 12.72
CA PRO A 55 14.86 -3.02 12.38
C PRO A 55 15.42 -2.01 11.37
N ASP A 56 16.65 -1.55 11.59
CA ASP A 56 17.28 -0.54 10.71
C ASP A 56 17.45 -1.06 9.30
N ILE A 57 17.79 -2.34 9.16
CA ILE A 57 17.99 -2.99 7.86
C ILE A 57 17.30 -4.34 7.85
N SER A 58 16.39 -4.53 6.91
CA SER A 58 15.80 -5.82 6.59
C SER A 58 16.64 -6.57 5.54
N LEU A 59 16.49 -7.90 5.49
CA LEU A 59 17.10 -8.74 4.46
C LEU A 59 16.02 -9.42 3.64
N GLY A 60 16.20 -9.50 2.33
CA GLY A 60 15.25 -10.11 1.41
C GLY A 60 15.91 -10.95 0.32
N ASN A 61 15.20 -11.94 -0.17
CA ASN A 61 15.53 -12.70 -1.36
C ASN A 61 14.51 -12.38 -2.45
N LEU A 62 14.96 -12.25 -3.69
CA LEU A 62 14.06 -12.22 -4.85
C LEU A 62 13.58 -13.64 -5.13
N ILE A 63 12.27 -13.82 -5.38
CA ILE A 63 11.64 -15.10 -5.65
C ILE A 63 11.45 -15.26 -7.17
N ASP A 64 11.94 -16.39 -7.71
CA ASP A 64 11.70 -16.86 -9.09
C ASP A 64 12.03 -15.85 -10.22
N ARG A 65 12.94 -14.92 -9.97
CA ARG A 65 13.42 -13.91 -10.93
C ARG A 65 14.91 -13.65 -10.76
N ASP A 66 15.54 -13.14 -11.83
CA ASP A 66 16.97 -12.82 -11.84
C ASP A 66 17.24 -11.30 -11.87
N ASP A 67 16.18 -10.49 -11.99
CA ASP A 67 16.24 -9.03 -12.05
C ASP A 67 15.31 -8.37 -11.03
N VAL A 68 15.61 -7.15 -10.67
CA VAL A 68 14.79 -6.32 -9.77
C VAL A 68 14.17 -5.16 -10.54
N VAL A 69 12.98 -4.76 -10.10
CA VAL A 69 12.25 -3.62 -10.66
C VAL A 69 12.00 -2.56 -9.60
N ASP A 70 11.54 -1.39 -10.02
CA ASP A 70 11.37 -0.24 -9.13
C ASP A 70 10.25 -0.40 -8.09
N TYR A 71 9.28 -1.30 -8.35
CA TYR A 71 8.17 -1.60 -7.44
C TYR A 71 7.89 -3.12 -7.45
N MET A 72 8.02 -3.77 -6.31
CA MET A 72 7.94 -5.22 -6.15
C MET A 72 7.00 -5.58 -5.02
N ASP A 73 6.37 -6.74 -5.13
CA ASP A 73 5.59 -7.31 -4.03
C ASP A 73 6.50 -7.76 -2.87
N VAL A 74 5.90 -8.00 -1.73
CA VAL A 74 6.59 -8.46 -0.51
C VAL A 74 5.93 -9.70 0.07
N SER A 75 6.77 -10.63 0.57
CA SER A 75 6.34 -11.82 1.30
C SER A 75 7.08 -11.88 2.66
N PRO A 76 6.43 -12.23 3.77
CA PRO A 76 4.99 -12.48 3.88
C PRO A 76 4.17 -11.20 3.67
N HIS A 77 2.98 -11.36 3.11
CA HIS A 77 2.04 -10.25 3.00
C HIS A 77 1.62 -9.82 4.41
N CYS A 78 1.78 -8.55 4.71
CA CYS A 78 1.24 -7.95 5.93
C CYS A 78 0.47 -6.67 5.61
N SER A 79 -0.46 -6.31 6.49
CA SER A 79 -1.38 -5.19 6.25
C SER A 79 -0.68 -3.84 6.13
N SER A 80 0.50 -3.68 6.71
CA SER A 80 1.21 -2.39 6.73
C SER A 80 2.29 -2.24 5.66
N ILE A 81 2.93 -3.31 5.18
CA ILE A 81 3.92 -3.24 4.11
C ILE A 81 3.22 -3.41 2.76
N LYS A 82 3.38 -2.44 1.88
CA LYS A 82 2.67 -2.42 0.59
C LYS A 82 3.51 -2.87 -0.58
N ALA A 83 4.82 -2.61 -0.51
CA ALA A 83 5.75 -2.97 -1.57
C ALA A 83 7.19 -2.92 -1.07
N VAL A 84 8.09 -3.46 -1.89
CA VAL A 84 9.50 -3.12 -1.89
C VAL A 84 9.74 -2.16 -3.06
N VAL A 85 10.32 -1.00 -2.77
CA VAL A 85 10.54 0.05 -3.77
C VAL A 85 12.02 0.42 -3.89
N SER A 86 12.44 0.83 -5.10
CA SER A 86 13.80 1.26 -5.37
C SER A 86 14.09 2.66 -4.80
N ASN A 87 15.38 3.01 -4.78
CA ASN A 87 15.81 4.37 -4.47
C ASN A 87 15.27 5.43 -5.46
N LYS A 88 14.91 5.04 -6.67
CA LYS A 88 14.29 5.91 -7.65
C LYS A 88 12.89 6.33 -7.21
N VAL A 89 12.08 5.38 -6.74
CA VAL A 89 10.75 5.67 -6.16
C VAL A 89 10.87 6.58 -4.94
N LYS A 90 11.81 6.29 -4.02
CA LYS A 90 12.08 7.17 -2.87
C LYS A 90 12.35 8.61 -3.30
N LYS A 91 13.24 8.82 -4.28
CA LYS A 91 13.56 10.15 -4.80
C LYS A 91 12.35 10.86 -5.41
N ILE A 92 11.45 10.14 -6.07
CA ILE A 92 10.20 10.73 -6.59
C ILE A 92 9.32 11.21 -5.45
N LEU A 93 9.09 10.39 -4.41
CA LEU A 93 8.31 10.79 -3.24
C LEU A 93 8.89 12.05 -2.58
N GLU A 94 10.20 12.12 -2.44
CA GLU A 94 10.92 13.27 -1.88
C GLU A 94 10.82 14.52 -2.79
N SER A 95 11.00 14.38 -4.11
CA SER A 95 10.95 15.48 -5.07
C SER A 95 9.57 16.12 -5.17
N LEU A 96 8.52 15.30 -5.08
CA LEU A 96 7.14 15.78 -5.03
C LEU A 96 6.75 16.32 -3.65
N SER A 97 7.64 16.24 -2.66
CA SER A 97 7.37 16.63 -1.27
C SER A 97 6.11 15.92 -0.73
N VAL A 98 5.95 14.62 -1.05
CA VAL A 98 4.88 13.81 -0.47
C VAL A 98 4.99 13.86 1.06
N ASN A 99 3.87 14.12 1.72
CA ASN A 99 3.90 14.36 3.15
C ASN A 99 4.40 13.12 3.92
N PRO A 100 5.43 13.22 4.77
CA PRO A 100 5.98 12.07 5.51
C PRO A 100 4.98 11.33 6.40
N ILE A 101 3.82 11.91 6.71
CA ILE A 101 2.76 11.20 7.45
C ILE A 101 2.02 10.17 6.58
N GLU A 102 2.15 10.23 5.27
CA GLU A 102 1.44 9.36 4.31
C GLU A 102 2.18 8.06 4.06
N TYR A 103 3.48 7.99 4.38
CA TYR A 103 4.30 6.81 4.16
C TYR A 103 5.49 6.72 5.12
N ALA A 104 6.05 5.52 5.21
CA ALA A 104 7.38 5.32 5.79
C ALA A 104 8.20 4.41 4.89
N LEU A 105 9.52 4.62 4.91
CA LEU A 105 10.49 3.80 4.17
C LEU A 105 11.51 3.23 5.14
N LYS A 106 11.72 1.90 5.08
CA LYS A 106 12.77 1.20 5.83
C LYS A 106 13.65 0.43 4.87
N GLU A 107 14.97 0.54 5.02
CA GLU A 107 15.92 -0.11 4.12
C GLU A 107 15.76 -1.63 4.13
N ILE A 108 15.81 -2.24 2.95
CA ILE A 108 15.93 -3.68 2.76
C ILE A 108 17.08 -3.97 1.79
N ARG A 109 17.94 -4.91 2.15
CA ARG A 109 19.00 -5.41 1.28
C ARG A 109 18.55 -6.68 0.60
N ILE A 110 18.58 -6.69 -0.72
CA ILE A 110 18.19 -7.84 -1.52
C ILE A 110 19.46 -8.62 -1.87
N LYS A 111 19.49 -9.90 -1.55
CA LYS A 111 20.64 -10.77 -1.80
C LYS A 111 21.00 -10.80 -3.29
N GLY A 112 22.27 -10.53 -3.59
CA GLY A 112 22.77 -10.51 -4.97
C GLY A 112 22.65 -9.16 -5.68
N PHE A 113 22.01 -8.16 -5.06
CA PHE A 113 21.85 -6.81 -5.60
C PHE A 113 22.54 -5.78 -4.71
N HIS A 114 23.15 -4.77 -5.32
CA HIS A 114 23.88 -3.72 -4.62
C HIS A 114 23.11 -2.40 -4.53
N ASP A 115 21.96 -2.31 -5.23
CA ASP A 115 21.11 -1.14 -5.21
C ASP A 115 20.38 -1.00 -3.87
N HIS A 116 19.96 0.23 -3.55
CA HIS A 116 19.18 0.52 -2.36
C HIS A 116 17.70 0.32 -2.62
N PHE A 117 17.09 -0.52 -1.80
CA PHE A 117 15.66 -0.79 -1.79
C PHE A 117 15.06 -0.47 -0.42
N TYR A 118 13.75 -0.26 -0.41
CA TYR A 118 13.00 0.12 0.80
C TYR A 118 11.68 -0.62 0.88
N LEU A 119 11.35 -1.09 2.07
CA LEU A 119 9.99 -1.49 2.41
C LEU A 119 9.13 -0.22 2.47
N LEU A 120 8.09 -0.16 1.67
CA LEU A 120 7.11 0.93 1.65
C LEU A 120 5.94 0.59 2.57
N PHE A 121 5.75 1.41 3.58
CA PHE A 121 4.60 1.37 4.49
C PHE A 121 3.66 2.51 4.14
N VAL A 122 2.35 2.21 4.06
CA VAL A 122 1.30 3.21 3.88
C VAL A 122 0.28 3.03 4.99
N PRO A 123 0.03 4.05 5.82
CA PRO A 123 -0.91 3.97 6.93
C PRO A 123 -2.33 3.61 6.47
N ILE A 124 -2.99 2.70 7.19
CA ILE A 124 -4.37 2.32 6.89
C ILE A 124 -5.32 3.42 7.33
N ILE A 125 -6.20 3.82 6.43
CA ILE A 125 -7.32 4.72 6.73
C ILE A 125 -8.48 3.85 7.23
N LEU A 126 -8.89 4.09 8.48
CA LEU A 126 -9.96 3.33 9.13
C LEU A 126 -11.33 3.81 8.67
N ASN A 127 -12.33 2.93 8.74
CA ASN A 127 -13.71 3.21 8.32
C ASN A 127 -14.30 4.44 9.01
N LYS A 128 -13.91 4.75 10.27
CA LYS A 128 -14.33 5.98 10.97
C LYS A 128 -13.98 7.28 10.24
N ASP A 129 -13.05 7.20 9.29
CA ASP A 129 -12.57 8.31 8.48
C ASP A 129 -13.21 8.37 7.08
N TYR A 130 -14.18 7.48 6.79
CA TYR A 130 -14.96 7.50 5.56
C TYR A 130 -16.15 8.44 5.68
N TYR A 131 -16.48 9.11 4.58
CA TYR A 131 -17.74 9.82 4.43
C TYR A 131 -18.76 8.87 3.78
N PHE A 132 -19.33 7.99 4.61
CA PHE A 132 -20.19 6.88 4.20
C PHE A 132 -21.31 7.24 3.22
N PRO A 133 -22.02 8.41 3.36
CA PRO A 133 -23.11 8.76 2.43
C PRO A 133 -22.71 8.84 0.96
N GLU A 134 -21.42 9.05 0.68
CA GLU A 134 -20.86 9.11 -0.67
C GLU A 134 -19.99 7.90 -1.03
N CYS A 135 -19.83 6.93 -0.14
CA CYS A 135 -19.16 5.66 -0.44
C CYS A 135 -20.14 4.68 -1.11
N GLU A 136 -19.66 3.89 -2.05
CA GLU A 136 -20.41 2.79 -2.67
C GLU A 136 -19.69 1.47 -2.38
N PHE A 137 -20.43 0.52 -1.83
CA PHE A 137 -19.98 -0.84 -1.61
C PHE A 137 -20.72 -1.79 -2.55
N VAL A 138 -20.09 -2.89 -2.92
CA VAL A 138 -20.69 -3.94 -3.74
C VAL A 138 -20.45 -5.30 -3.09
N ASP A 139 -21.38 -6.22 -3.34
CA ASP A 139 -21.23 -7.61 -2.94
C ASP A 139 -20.13 -8.27 -3.78
N ILE A 140 -19.15 -8.95 -3.15
CA ILE A 140 -18.03 -9.59 -3.87
C ILE A 140 -18.48 -10.76 -4.77
N PHE A 141 -19.67 -11.33 -4.53
CA PHE A 141 -20.24 -12.41 -5.35
C PHE A 141 -21.21 -11.91 -6.41
N ASP A 142 -21.71 -10.68 -6.25
CA ASP A 142 -22.70 -10.08 -7.17
C ASP A 142 -22.51 -8.55 -7.23
N GLU A 143 -21.62 -8.09 -8.07
CA GLU A 143 -21.29 -6.66 -8.22
C GLU A 143 -22.49 -5.79 -8.67
N SER A 144 -23.61 -6.40 -9.10
CA SER A 144 -24.83 -5.65 -9.41
C SER A 144 -25.54 -5.14 -8.14
N LYS A 145 -25.27 -5.77 -7.00
CA LYS A 145 -25.79 -5.37 -5.69
C LYS A 145 -24.94 -4.27 -5.08
N LYS A 146 -25.49 -3.07 -5.06
CA LYS A 146 -24.85 -1.88 -4.52
C LYS A 146 -25.44 -1.51 -3.17
N TYR A 147 -24.57 -1.07 -2.27
CA TYR A 147 -24.92 -0.67 -0.91
C TYR A 147 -24.33 0.70 -0.61
N THR A 148 -25.09 1.52 0.10
CA THR A 148 -24.66 2.77 0.69
C THR A 148 -25.10 2.80 2.15
N PHE A 149 -24.34 3.46 3.00
CA PHE A 149 -24.62 3.55 4.44
C PHE A 149 -24.56 5.01 4.86
N LYS A 150 -25.36 5.38 5.84
CA LYS A 150 -25.33 6.77 6.36
C LYS A 150 -24.11 7.03 7.23
N ASP A 151 -23.60 5.99 7.92
CA ASP A 151 -22.49 6.07 8.86
C ASP A 151 -21.84 4.70 9.10
N VAL A 152 -20.73 4.70 9.86
CA VAL A 152 -19.99 3.51 10.24
C VAL A 152 -20.82 2.53 11.09
N ASP A 153 -21.76 3.02 11.89
CA ASP A 153 -22.58 2.16 12.76
C ASP A 153 -23.57 1.36 11.94
N GLU A 154 -24.15 1.95 10.90
CA GLU A 154 -25.01 1.24 9.95
C GLU A 154 -24.22 0.21 9.13
N TYR A 155 -23.04 0.58 8.65
CA TYR A 155 -22.13 -0.35 7.98
C TYR A 155 -21.76 -1.54 8.85
N ASN A 156 -21.38 -1.32 10.11
CA ASN A 156 -20.99 -2.38 11.04
C ASN A 156 -22.16 -3.30 11.46
N LYS A 157 -23.40 -2.83 11.35
CA LYS A 157 -24.62 -3.64 11.60
C LYS A 157 -25.03 -4.48 10.41
N ASN A 158 -24.44 -4.25 9.25
CA ASN A 158 -24.72 -5.01 8.06
C ASN A 158 -24.08 -6.41 8.16
N ASP A 159 -24.91 -7.44 8.21
CA ASP A 159 -24.47 -8.85 8.32
C ASP A 159 -23.89 -9.42 7.02
N ASN A 160 -23.89 -8.65 5.93
CA ASN A 160 -23.28 -9.05 4.66
C ASN A 160 -21.76 -8.89 4.74
N GLY A 161 -21.07 -9.87 5.33
CA GLY A 161 -19.61 -9.88 5.52
C GLY A 161 -18.77 -9.96 4.22
N PHE A 162 -19.41 -9.74 3.06
CA PHE A 162 -18.79 -9.90 1.75
C PHE A 162 -18.88 -8.63 0.89
N LEU A 163 -18.81 -7.47 1.54
CA LEU A 163 -18.81 -6.21 0.82
C LEU A 163 -17.38 -5.78 0.50
N THR A 164 -17.18 -5.26 -0.71
CA THR A 164 -15.95 -4.55 -1.10
C THR A 164 -16.28 -3.11 -1.47
N LEU A 165 -15.32 -2.24 -1.28
CA LEU A 165 -15.45 -0.82 -1.56
C LEU A 165 -15.27 -0.57 -3.07
N LYS A 166 -16.31 -0.05 -3.74
CA LYS A 166 -16.30 0.29 -5.16
C LYS A 166 -15.98 1.77 -5.39
N HIS A 167 -16.54 2.62 -4.57
CA HIS A 167 -16.26 4.05 -4.56
C HIS A 167 -16.03 4.52 -3.14
N ILE A 168 -14.93 5.23 -2.93
CA ILE A 168 -14.56 5.76 -1.62
C ILE A 168 -14.68 7.28 -1.62
N CYS A 169 -15.32 7.80 -0.58
CA CYS A 169 -15.24 9.20 -0.19
C CYS A 169 -14.61 9.30 1.20
N LEU A 170 -13.54 10.03 1.33
CA LEU A 170 -12.80 10.22 2.58
C LEU A 170 -13.08 11.59 3.17
N ASN A 171 -12.89 11.68 4.49
CA ASN A 171 -12.94 12.97 5.19
C ASN A 171 -11.97 13.99 4.58
N GLU A 172 -12.33 15.27 4.65
CA GLU A 172 -11.58 16.41 4.11
C GLU A 172 -10.07 16.43 4.46
N LYS A 173 -9.67 15.86 5.59
CA LYS A 173 -8.27 15.80 6.01
C LYS A 173 -7.38 15.03 5.03
N TYR A 174 -7.95 14.15 4.22
CA TYR A 174 -7.22 13.33 3.22
C TYR A 174 -7.20 13.93 1.82
N LYS A 175 -7.87 15.06 1.60
CA LYS A 175 -8.08 15.65 0.28
C LYS A 175 -6.82 15.94 -0.53
N ASN A 176 -5.70 16.17 0.15
CA ASN A 176 -4.43 16.53 -0.48
C ASN A 176 -3.35 15.47 -0.28
N TYR A 177 -3.71 14.27 0.13
CA TYR A 177 -2.76 13.17 0.26
C TYR A 177 -2.40 12.61 -1.12
N ASP A 178 -1.18 12.18 -1.28
CA ASP A 178 -0.70 11.51 -2.50
C ASP A 178 -0.82 9.99 -2.40
N LEU A 179 -0.75 9.46 -1.17
CA LEU A 179 -0.85 8.04 -0.89
C LEU A 179 -2.01 7.80 0.09
N LEU A 180 -2.93 6.93 -0.29
CA LEU A 180 -4.09 6.55 0.51
C LEU A 180 -4.20 5.03 0.55
N TYR A 181 -4.45 4.48 1.74
CA TYR A 181 -4.75 3.06 1.89
C TYR A 181 -5.99 2.85 2.76
N PRO A 182 -7.20 2.85 2.15
CA PRO A 182 -8.41 2.48 2.85
C PRO A 182 -8.38 1.02 3.29
N ARG A 183 -8.97 0.73 4.45
CA ARG A 183 -8.94 -0.61 5.05
C ARG A 183 -9.52 -1.70 4.15
N GLU A 184 -10.62 -1.40 3.44
CA GLU A 184 -11.31 -2.32 2.54
C GLU A 184 -10.86 -2.20 1.09
N GLY A 185 -9.76 -1.50 0.82
CA GLY A 185 -9.29 -1.20 -0.52
C GLY A 185 -7.83 -1.55 -0.76
N SER A 186 -7.34 -1.12 -1.91
CA SER A 186 -5.93 -1.15 -2.28
C SER A 186 -5.27 0.20 -1.99
N VAL A 187 -3.97 0.32 -2.27
CA VAL A 187 -3.29 1.61 -2.26
C VAL A 187 -3.81 2.47 -3.42
N PHE A 188 -4.15 3.71 -3.12
CA PHE A 188 -4.49 4.73 -4.11
C PHE A 188 -3.38 5.77 -4.15
N MET A 189 -3.05 6.20 -5.35
CA MET A 189 -2.07 7.26 -5.59
C MET A 189 -2.74 8.44 -6.28
N SER A 190 -2.31 9.65 -5.94
CA SER A 190 -2.77 10.87 -6.62
C SER A 190 -2.32 10.89 -8.08
N GLU A 191 -3.06 11.59 -8.92
CA GLU A 191 -2.73 11.78 -10.34
C GLU A 191 -1.32 12.35 -10.54
N ARG A 192 -0.88 13.29 -9.69
CA ARG A 192 0.49 13.85 -9.81
C ARG A 192 1.58 12.81 -9.52
N LEU A 193 1.34 11.91 -8.56
CA LEU A 193 2.30 10.85 -8.23
C LEU A 193 2.34 9.79 -9.34
N ILE A 194 1.19 9.39 -9.87
CA ILE A 194 1.10 8.47 -11.02
C ILE A 194 1.82 9.04 -12.24
N ASN A 195 1.55 10.30 -12.60
CA ASN A 195 2.20 10.94 -13.74
C ASN A 195 3.73 10.97 -13.60
N GLU A 196 4.23 11.18 -12.38
CA GLU A 196 5.67 11.18 -12.15
C GLU A 196 6.25 9.76 -12.23
N PHE A 197 5.53 8.77 -11.75
CA PHE A 197 5.92 7.37 -11.90
C PHE A 197 5.96 6.95 -13.38
N ASP A 198 4.96 7.35 -14.16
CA ASP A 198 4.91 7.09 -15.61
C ASP A 198 6.07 7.79 -16.34
N ASN A 199 6.35 9.05 -16.04
CA ASN A 199 7.46 9.80 -16.63
C ASN A 199 8.82 9.14 -16.36
N HIS A 200 8.93 8.42 -15.26
CA HIS A 200 10.15 7.72 -14.86
C HIS A 200 10.14 6.22 -15.17
N TYR A 201 9.13 5.72 -15.88
CA TYR A 201 8.99 4.29 -16.22
C TYR A 201 9.11 3.38 -14.99
N ILE A 202 8.51 3.79 -13.87
CA ILE A 202 8.48 2.97 -12.63
C ILE A 202 7.66 1.71 -12.85
N TRP A 203 6.54 1.86 -13.58
CA TRP A 203 5.75 0.72 -14.04
C TRP A 203 6.35 0.21 -15.34
N ALA A 204 6.59 -1.07 -15.49
CA ALA A 204 6.69 -1.68 -16.80
C ALA A 204 5.30 -1.57 -17.43
N LEU A 205 5.09 -0.47 -18.15
CA LEU A 205 3.88 0.01 -18.81
C LEU A 205 2.76 -1.02 -18.96
N CYS A 206 1.68 -0.80 -18.22
CA CYS A 206 0.36 -1.26 -18.62
C CYS A 206 -0.21 -0.25 -19.63
N THR A 207 0.03 -0.46 -20.92
CA THR A 207 -0.77 0.10 -22.01
C THR A 207 -1.86 -0.85 -22.42
#